data_f3562ccda6965b608aca65a5786779ef
#
_entry.id   f3562ccda6965b608aca65a5786779ef
#
_cell.length_a   1.000
_cell.length_b   1.000
_cell.length_c   1.000
_cell.angle_alpha   90.00
_cell.angle_beta   90.00
_cell.angle_gamma   90.00
#
_symmetry.space_group_name_H-M   'P 1'
#
loop_
_entity.id
_entity.type
_entity.pdbx_description
1 polymer ?
#
loop_
_entity_poly.entity_id
_entity_poly.type
_entity_poly.pdbx_seq_one_letter_code
_entity_poly.pdbx_strand_id
1 'polypeptide(L)'
;MNNGGGLVGWESSPHNTINNMRNGKYLRIWFILGAICLMSCSDGNNSLADTDIEKEDGQKTIVVEHISGFVAKETNKANELLLEWKNPSDIAVVEIVYSLKGKEEFSETINVRVYGEKNSTYTLKLLEYGTYQISVVAIDNYGKRSEKVTILATPAKEDAIDLDIIVENKLPIADPFVLYYGGKYYAYGTRVNGFEVYISKDLKHWKRNETKALSPENSWGTRWYWAPEVYYVKSKNLFYLFYSVDEHICVATSISPEGPFVQNEKKPIVANEKGIDTSFFIDDDGTPYLYYVRFTDGNVIWAAEMSDDLTSIKKETLTKCISVTDPWEKKQAKVVEGPSLLKKGNTYYLIYSANHYESQDYAVVYATASSPTGPWTKYSGNPILRRDKEAAKSVGLVGTGHGAPFICADGSYKYIFHAHASEISVGPRTSYISNLNISDEGVISITGKTIEPVRIK
;
A
#
# COMPACT_ATOMS: atom_id res chain seq x y z
N MET A 1 55.00 -38.82 12.42
CA MET A 1 55.00 -40.00 11.53
C MET A 1 53.81 -39.76 10.61
N ASN A 2 54.09 -39.18 9.48
CA ASN A 2 54.19 -39.76 8.11
C ASN A 2 52.88 -40.46 7.72
N ASN A 3 52.27 -40.20 6.67
CA ASN A 3 52.38 -39.76 5.28
C ASN A 3 51.04 -40.03 4.66
N GLY A 4 50.54 -39.39 3.79
CA GLY A 4 50.73 -39.02 2.40
C GLY A 4 49.46 -39.37 1.67
N GLY A 5 48.86 -38.61 0.85
CA GLY A 5 49.29 -38.19 -0.43
C GLY A 5 48.32 -38.73 -1.48
N GLY A 6 47.89 -37.89 -2.41
CA GLY A 6 47.28 -38.37 -3.65
C GLY A 6 46.34 -37.37 -4.35
N LEU A 7 46.92 -36.42 -5.07
CA LEU A 7 46.38 -35.66 -6.20
C LEU A 7 46.09 -36.56 -7.42
N VAL A 8 45.08 -36.28 -8.21
CA VAL A 8 44.96 -36.32 -9.70
C VAL A 8 43.57 -35.73 -9.99
N GLY A 9 43.27 -34.62 -10.65
CA GLY A 9 43.84 -33.98 -11.83
C GLY A 9 43.27 -34.53 -13.13
N TRP A 10 42.54 -33.66 -13.88
CA TRP A 10 42.40 -33.51 -15.35
C TRP A 10 40.99 -33.02 -15.70
N GLU A 11 40.79 -31.75 -16.03
CA GLU A 11 40.78 -31.12 -17.36
C GLU A 11 39.99 -31.89 -18.45
N SER A 12 38.95 -31.30 -19.03
CA SER A 12 38.96 -30.52 -20.29
C SER A 12 37.55 -30.37 -20.85
N SER A 13 37.20 -29.15 -21.19
CA SER A 13 36.26 -28.81 -22.27
C SER A 13 36.86 -29.24 -23.64
N PRO A 14 36.20 -29.23 -24.78
CA PRO A 14 35.48 -28.09 -25.30
C PRO A 14 34.32 -28.35 -26.34
N HIS A 15 33.63 -27.25 -26.65
CA HIS A 15 33.15 -26.78 -27.95
C HIS A 15 31.93 -27.38 -28.70
N ASN A 16 31.06 -26.40 -29.01
CA ASN A 16 30.34 -26.18 -30.28
C ASN A 16 29.18 -27.13 -30.63
N THR A 17 28.04 -26.71 -31.09
CA THR A 17 27.69 -25.77 -32.15
C THR A 17 26.16 -25.65 -32.25
N ILE A 18 25.70 -24.43 -32.42
CA ILE A 18 24.55 -23.95 -33.18
C ILE A 18 23.69 -25.01 -33.90
N ASN A 19 22.35 -24.99 -33.69
CA ASN A 19 21.46 -24.74 -34.83
C ASN A 19 20.00 -24.45 -34.41
N ASN A 20 19.48 -23.43 -35.04
CA ASN A 20 18.11 -23.02 -35.18
C ASN A 20 17.11 -24.15 -35.48
N MET A 21 15.89 -24.02 -34.98
CA MET A 21 14.70 -23.96 -35.81
C MET A 21 13.46 -23.60 -35.04
N ARG A 22 12.88 -22.48 -35.44
CA ARG A 22 11.50 -22.07 -35.52
C ARG A 22 10.49 -23.25 -35.52
N ASN A 23 9.42 -23.10 -34.74
CA ASN A 23 8.07 -23.03 -35.28
C ASN A 23 7.07 -22.78 -34.16
N GLY A 24 6.38 -21.67 -34.30
CA GLY A 24 5.23 -21.22 -33.53
C GLY A 24 3.96 -22.01 -33.92
N LYS A 25 3.05 -22.07 -32.97
CA LYS A 25 1.63 -22.25 -33.26
C LYS A 25 0.82 -21.37 -32.30
N TYR A 26 0.39 -20.24 -32.84
CA TYR A 26 -0.70 -19.46 -32.26
C TYR A 26 -2.02 -20.18 -32.57
N LEU A 27 -2.77 -20.51 -31.54
CA LEU A 27 -4.15 -20.99 -31.68
C LEU A 27 -5.07 -19.77 -31.77
N ARG A 28 -5.53 -19.46 -33.01
CA ARG A 28 -6.60 -18.48 -33.26
C ARG A 28 -7.94 -19.21 -33.14
N ILE A 29 -8.78 -18.81 -32.20
CA ILE A 29 -10.19 -19.21 -32.18
C ILE A 29 -10.96 -18.19 -33.02
N TRP A 30 -11.54 -18.69 -34.13
CA TRP A 30 -12.46 -17.96 -34.96
C TRP A 30 -13.88 -18.16 -34.46
N PHE A 31 -14.59 -17.08 -34.17
CA PHE A 31 -16.04 -17.10 -34.09
C PHE A 31 -16.61 -16.90 -35.52
N ILE A 32 -17.40 -17.88 -35.93
CA ILE A 32 -18.12 -17.88 -37.21
C ILE A 32 -19.39 -17.07 -37.03
N LEU A 33 -19.49 -15.94 -37.79
CA LEU A 33 -20.79 -15.28 -38.03
C LEU A 33 -21.47 -15.99 -39.21
N GLY A 34 -22.63 -16.58 -38.93
CA GLY A 34 -23.52 -17.09 -39.94
C GLY A 34 -24.25 -15.97 -40.68
N ALA A 35 -23.92 -15.77 -41.92
CA ALA A 35 -24.70 -14.93 -42.84
C ALA A 35 -25.83 -15.76 -43.43
N ILE A 36 -27.06 -15.33 -43.26
CA ILE A 36 -28.23 -15.87 -43.99
C ILE A 36 -28.44 -14.98 -45.19
N CYS A 37 -28.16 -15.51 -46.37
CA CYS A 37 -28.60 -14.97 -47.67
C CYS A 37 -30.08 -15.31 -47.89
N LEU A 38 -30.90 -14.30 -48.12
CA LEU A 38 -32.18 -14.48 -48.77
C LEU A 38 -32.08 -13.93 -50.20
N MET A 39 -32.29 -14.83 -51.16
CA MET A 39 -32.38 -14.53 -52.58
C MET A 39 -33.69 -13.84 -52.91
N SER A 40 -33.56 -12.85 -53.77
CA SER A 40 -34.60 -12.18 -54.51
C SER A 40 -35.09 -13.07 -55.64
N CYS A 41 -36.37 -13.01 -55.98
CA CYS A 41 -36.86 -13.18 -57.33
C CYS A 41 -37.97 -12.16 -57.61
N SER A 42 -37.82 -11.64 -58.80
CA SER A 42 -38.52 -10.55 -59.44
C SER A 42 -39.91 -10.90 -59.92
N ASP A 43 -40.60 -9.86 -60.27
CA ASP A 43 -41.49 -9.51 -61.36
C ASP A 43 -42.96 -9.24 -61.04
N GLY A 44 -43.42 -8.11 -61.57
CA GLY A 44 -44.82 -7.91 -61.94
C GLY A 44 -45.37 -6.51 -61.66
N ASN A 45 -45.32 -5.67 -62.68
CA ASN A 45 -46.07 -4.42 -62.82
C ASN A 45 -47.53 -4.47 -62.41
N ASN A 46 -48.00 -3.44 -61.71
CA ASN A 46 -49.10 -2.61 -62.23
C ASN A 46 -49.36 -1.32 -61.43
N SER A 47 -49.56 -0.26 -62.15
CA SER A 47 -49.95 1.07 -61.75
C SER A 47 -51.32 1.13 -61.08
N LEU A 48 -51.46 2.01 -60.09
CA LEU A 48 -52.58 3.00 -60.03
C LEU A 48 -52.36 3.95 -58.83
N ALA A 49 -52.73 5.15 -59.09
CA ALA A 49 -52.57 6.44 -58.45
C ALA A 49 -52.97 6.63 -56.99
N ASP A 50 -52.37 7.68 -56.44
CA ASP A 50 -52.85 8.67 -55.44
C ASP A 50 -53.28 8.21 -54.06
N THR A 51 -52.50 8.59 -53.10
CA THR A 51 -52.84 9.67 -52.13
C THR A 51 -51.68 9.91 -51.18
N ASP A 52 -51.25 11.14 -51.11
CA ASP A 52 -50.30 11.69 -50.17
C ASP A 52 -50.76 11.45 -48.71
N ILE A 53 -49.96 10.76 -47.92
CA ILE A 53 -49.83 10.99 -46.50
C ILE A 53 -48.34 10.92 -46.14
N GLU A 54 -47.70 12.07 -46.16
CA GLU A 54 -46.43 12.26 -45.46
C GLU A 54 -46.60 11.97 -43.98
N LYS A 55 -46.15 10.82 -43.51
CA LYS A 55 -45.83 10.63 -42.12
C LYS A 55 -44.33 10.90 -41.96
N GLU A 56 -44.02 12.13 -41.58
CA GLU A 56 -42.75 12.45 -40.90
C GLU A 56 -42.64 11.57 -39.66
N ASP A 57 -41.97 10.46 -39.76
CA ASP A 57 -41.52 9.69 -38.64
C ASP A 57 -40.28 10.42 -38.06
N GLY A 58 -40.56 11.47 -37.32
CA GLY A 58 -39.55 12.23 -36.57
C GLY A 58 -38.95 11.39 -35.49
N GLN A 59 -38.10 10.42 -35.87
CA GLN A 59 -37.27 9.71 -34.89
C GLN A 59 -36.22 10.70 -34.42
N LYS A 60 -36.59 11.41 -33.32
CA LYS A 60 -35.67 12.30 -32.60
C LYS A 60 -34.51 11.47 -32.18
N THR A 61 -33.40 11.57 -32.91
CA THR A 61 -32.15 10.90 -32.53
C THR A 61 -31.75 11.44 -31.18
N ILE A 62 -31.97 10.67 -30.11
CA ILE A 62 -31.57 11.05 -28.75
C ILE A 62 -30.02 11.00 -28.78
N VAL A 63 -29.39 12.15 -28.75
CA VAL A 63 -27.94 12.30 -28.64
C VAL A 63 -27.62 12.42 -27.16
N VAL A 64 -26.73 11.56 -26.63
CA VAL A 64 -26.22 11.71 -25.28
C VAL A 64 -25.25 12.88 -25.27
N GLU A 65 -25.53 13.90 -24.46
CA GLU A 65 -24.65 15.05 -24.33
C GLU A 65 -23.29 14.62 -23.77
N HIS A 66 -22.24 15.25 -24.21
CA HIS A 66 -20.89 14.97 -23.73
C HIS A 66 -20.62 15.61 -22.37
N ILE A 67 -19.66 15.06 -21.65
CA ILE A 67 -19.18 15.60 -20.38
C ILE A 67 -18.58 16.99 -20.58
N SER A 68 -18.89 17.93 -19.71
CA SER A 68 -18.35 19.29 -19.76
C SER A 68 -17.51 19.60 -18.54
N GLY A 69 -16.60 20.61 -18.66
CA GLY A 69 -15.75 21.03 -17.57
C GLY A 69 -14.79 19.96 -17.05
N PHE A 70 -14.43 19.01 -17.92
CA PHE A 70 -13.53 17.93 -17.55
C PHE A 70 -12.11 18.48 -17.36
N VAL A 71 -11.57 18.34 -16.15
CA VAL A 71 -10.22 18.76 -15.77
C VAL A 71 -9.56 17.70 -14.90
N ALA A 72 -8.24 17.65 -14.93
CA ALA A 72 -7.42 16.90 -14.00
C ALA A 72 -6.55 17.88 -13.23
N LYS A 73 -6.53 17.74 -11.93
CA LYS A 73 -5.72 18.55 -11.00
C LYS A 73 -4.70 17.66 -10.32
N GLU A 74 -3.50 18.18 -10.16
CA GLU A 74 -2.52 17.54 -9.28
C GLU A 74 -3.06 17.51 -7.85
N THR A 75 -2.80 16.41 -7.16
CA THR A 75 -3.03 16.32 -5.72
C THR A 75 -1.71 16.54 -4.98
N ASN A 76 -1.77 16.61 -3.67
CA ASN A 76 -0.57 16.63 -2.83
C ASN A 76 0.12 15.27 -2.68
N LYS A 77 -0.29 14.26 -3.47
CA LYS A 77 0.30 12.93 -3.50
C LYS A 77 0.92 12.66 -4.85
N ALA A 78 2.09 12.05 -4.82
CA ALA A 78 2.77 11.60 -6.04
C ALA A 78 1.90 10.61 -6.81
N ASN A 79 1.99 10.69 -8.13
CA ASN A 79 1.28 9.79 -9.04
C ASN A 79 -0.24 9.75 -8.82
N GLU A 80 -0.86 10.85 -8.36
CA GLU A 80 -2.29 10.94 -8.14
C GLU A 80 -2.86 12.20 -8.81
N LEU A 81 -3.98 12.05 -9.50
CA LEU A 81 -4.74 13.13 -10.13
C LEU A 81 -6.18 13.15 -9.63
N LEU A 82 -6.67 14.31 -9.27
CA LEU A 82 -8.09 14.55 -9.01
C LEU A 82 -8.77 14.94 -10.33
N LEU A 83 -9.66 14.09 -10.81
CA LEU A 83 -10.49 14.34 -11.96
C LEU A 83 -11.80 15.00 -11.51
N GLU A 84 -12.22 16.06 -12.18
CA GLU A 84 -13.49 16.76 -11.93
C GLU A 84 -14.22 16.99 -13.24
N TRP A 85 -15.53 16.85 -13.24
CA TRP A 85 -16.36 17.09 -14.41
C TRP A 85 -17.81 17.42 -14.06
N LYS A 86 -18.55 17.96 -15.04
CA LYS A 86 -19.99 18.16 -14.96
C LYS A 86 -20.68 17.06 -15.75
N ASN A 87 -21.64 16.40 -15.10
CA ASN A 87 -22.44 15.36 -15.70
C ASN A 87 -23.51 15.98 -16.59
N PRO A 88 -23.75 15.47 -17.83
CA PRO A 88 -24.95 15.76 -18.57
C PRO A 88 -26.19 15.15 -17.86
N SER A 89 -27.39 15.57 -18.28
CA SER A 89 -28.61 14.96 -17.79
C SER A 89 -28.74 13.50 -18.25
N ASP A 90 -29.45 12.70 -17.47
CA ASP A 90 -29.92 11.35 -17.82
C ASP A 90 -28.81 10.32 -18.10
N ILE A 91 -27.65 10.48 -17.51
CA ILE A 91 -26.58 9.49 -17.57
C ILE A 91 -26.54 8.60 -16.34
N ALA A 92 -26.10 7.35 -16.54
CA ALA A 92 -25.96 6.34 -15.49
C ALA A 92 -24.51 6.15 -15.07
N VAL A 93 -23.59 6.23 -16.02
CA VAL A 93 -22.17 5.91 -15.84
C VAL A 93 -21.29 6.90 -16.60
N VAL A 94 -20.17 7.26 -16.00
CA VAL A 94 -19.05 7.87 -16.69
C VAL A 94 -17.93 6.84 -16.79
N GLU A 95 -17.55 6.49 -18.02
CA GLU A 95 -16.39 5.66 -18.29
C GLU A 95 -15.17 6.55 -18.42
N ILE A 96 -14.11 6.24 -17.64
CA ILE A 96 -12.81 6.89 -17.67
C ILE A 96 -11.83 5.90 -18.28
N VAL A 97 -11.19 6.27 -19.39
CA VAL A 97 -10.12 5.48 -20.01
C VAL A 97 -8.84 6.29 -19.94
N TYR A 98 -7.78 5.69 -19.44
CA TYR A 98 -6.49 6.38 -19.30
C TYR A 98 -5.32 5.46 -19.66
N SER A 99 -4.27 6.07 -20.21
CA SER A 99 -3.00 5.42 -20.53
C SER A 99 -1.86 6.42 -20.42
N LEU A 100 -0.65 5.92 -20.18
CA LEU A 100 0.55 6.75 -20.33
C LEU A 100 0.71 7.13 -21.80
N LYS A 101 0.97 8.40 -22.08
CA LYS A 101 1.16 8.91 -23.44
C LYS A 101 2.29 8.16 -24.13
N GLY A 102 1.99 7.58 -25.31
CA GLY A 102 2.91 6.73 -26.06
C GLY A 102 2.88 5.24 -25.67
N LYS A 103 1.95 4.85 -24.77
CA LYS A 103 1.70 3.46 -24.37
C LYS A 103 0.19 3.18 -24.35
N GLU A 104 -0.52 3.65 -25.37
CA GLU A 104 -1.99 3.59 -25.46
C GLU A 104 -2.53 2.14 -25.53
N GLU A 105 -1.70 1.19 -25.94
CA GLU A 105 -2.01 -0.24 -25.95
C GLU A 105 -2.20 -0.83 -24.53
N PHE A 106 -1.73 -0.12 -23.51
CA PHE A 106 -1.89 -0.49 -22.10
C PHE A 106 -2.90 0.43 -21.38
N SER A 107 -4.01 0.78 -22.06
CA SER A 107 -5.05 1.60 -21.46
C SER A 107 -5.84 0.84 -20.41
N GLU A 108 -6.16 1.53 -19.32
CA GLU A 108 -7.05 1.05 -18.26
C GLU A 108 -8.39 1.77 -18.32
N THR A 109 -9.47 1.09 -17.87
CA THR A 109 -10.83 1.60 -17.90
C THR A 109 -11.46 1.52 -16.52
N ILE A 110 -12.08 2.62 -16.09
CA ILE A 110 -12.80 2.75 -14.83
C ILE A 110 -14.24 3.22 -15.13
N ASN A 111 -15.23 2.62 -14.49
CA ASN A 111 -16.62 3.01 -14.59
C ASN A 111 -17.10 3.64 -13.28
N VAL A 112 -17.46 4.93 -13.33
CA VAL A 112 -18.00 5.69 -12.21
C VAL A 112 -19.51 5.81 -12.36
N ARG A 113 -20.28 5.25 -11.44
CA ARG A 113 -21.75 5.40 -11.42
C ARG A 113 -22.12 6.81 -10.98
N VAL A 114 -23.08 7.39 -11.68
CA VAL A 114 -23.61 8.72 -11.41
C VAL A 114 -25.06 8.60 -10.96
N TYR A 115 -25.37 9.13 -9.79
CA TYR A 115 -26.69 9.03 -9.16
C TYR A 115 -27.47 10.36 -9.25
N GLY A 116 -27.53 10.95 -10.46
CA GLY A 116 -28.21 12.23 -10.67
C GLY A 116 -27.44 13.46 -10.18
N GLU A 117 -26.17 13.30 -9.85
CA GLU A 117 -25.27 14.37 -9.44
C GLU A 117 -24.92 15.28 -10.62
N LYS A 118 -24.92 16.60 -10.41
CA LYS A 118 -24.53 17.57 -11.44
C LYS A 118 -23.03 17.63 -11.67
N ASN A 119 -22.25 17.38 -10.64
CA ASN A 119 -20.79 17.37 -10.70
C ASN A 119 -20.28 16.08 -10.07
N SER A 120 -19.25 15.53 -10.63
CA SER A 120 -18.59 14.34 -10.09
C SER A 120 -17.09 14.52 -10.05
N THR A 121 -16.46 13.77 -9.16
CA THR A 121 -15.01 13.71 -9.00
C THR A 121 -14.55 12.27 -8.92
N TYR A 122 -13.31 12.02 -9.32
CA TYR A 122 -12.66 10.73 -9.15
C TYR A 122 -11.16 10.93 -8.92
N THR A 123 -10.63 10.28 -7.91
CA THR A 123 -9.19 10.29 -7.65
C THR A 123 -8.52 9.14 -8.40
N LEU A 124 -7.76 9.46 -9.43
CA LEU A 124 -7.03 8.51 -10.25
C LEU A 124 -5.65 8.27 -9.64
N LYS A 125 -5.38 7.01 -9.27
CA LYS A 125 -4.08 6.57 -8.77
C LYS A 125 -3.30 5.93 -9.90
N LEU A 126 -2.17 6.52 -10.25
CA LEU A 126 -1.35 6.15 -11.39
C LEU A 126 -0.16 5.29 -10.97
N LEU A 127 0.30 4.41 -11.83
CA LEU A 127 1.37 3.46 -11.52
C LEU A 127 2.76 4.09 -11.56
N GLU A 128 2.96 5.04 -12.48
CA GLU A 128 4.26 5.69 -12.69
C GLU A 128 4.09 7.18 -12.97
N TYR A 129 5.15 7.96 -12.76
CA TYR A 129 5.17 9.35 -13.15
C TYR A 129 5.26 9.49 -14.66
N GLY A 130 4.41 10.32 -15.22
CA GLY A 130 4.42 10.63 -16.64
C GLY A 130 3.19 11.41 -17.09
N THR A 131 3.17 11.82 -18.34
CA THR A 131 1.98 12.45 -18.92
C THR A 131 0.98 11.39 -19.35
N TYR A 132 -0.23 11.45 -18.81
CA TYR A 132 -1.31 10.55 -19.15
C TYR A 132 -2.29 11.19 -20.12
N GLN A 133 -2.77 10.40 -21.06
CA GLN A 133 -3.96 10.71 -21.86
C GLN A 133 -5.17 10.12 -21.12
N ILE A 134 -6.11 10.98 -20.71
CA ILE A 134 -7.28 10.61 -19.94
C ILE A 134 -8.52 11.02 -20.72
N SER A 135 -9.40 10.08 -20.95
CA SER A 135 -10.63 10.27 -21.74
C SER A 135 -11.84 9.91 -20.90
N VAL A 136 -12.94 10.64 -21.07
CA VAL A 136 -14.22 10.36 -20.41
C VAL A 136 -15.34 10.27 -21.43
N VAL A 137 -16.28 9.34 -21.19
CA VAL A 137 -17.48 9.12 -21.98
C VAL A 137 -18.67 8.99 -21.05
N ALA A 138 -19.74 9.74 -21.29
CA ALA A 138 -21.01 9.57 -20.61
C ALA A 138 -21.82 8.42 -21.24
N ILE A 139 -22.45 7.61 -20.40
CA ILE A 139 -23.28 6.47 -20.81
C ILE A 139 -24.64 6.61 -20.13
N ASP A 140 -25.71 6.61 -20.92
CA ASP A 140 -27.08 6.69 -20.40
C ASP A 140 -27.60 5.37 -19.81
N ASN A 141 -28.83 5.36 -19.32
CA ASN A 141 -29.46 4.16 -18.75
C ASN A 141 -29.74 3.06 -19.80
N TYR A 142 -29.62 3.37 -21.09
CA TYR A 142 -29.83 2.43 -22.18
C TYR A 142 -28.52 1.95 -22.81
N GLY A 143 -27.37 2.38 -22.25
CA GLY A 143 -26.06 2.01 -22.73
C GLY A 143 -25.56 2.84 -23.91
N LYS A 144 -26.27 3.90 -24.32
CA LYS A 144 -25.84 4.80 -25.39
C LYS A 144 -24.75 5.73 -24.88
N ARG A 145 -23.76 5.99 -25.72
CA ARG A 145 -22.51 6.68 -25.38
C ARG A 145 -22.47 8.08 -25.99
N SER A 146 -21.93 9.03 -25.22
CA SER A 146 -21.61 10.37 -25.74
C SER A 146 -20.32 10.35 -26.58
N GLU A 147 -20.02 11.49 -27.19
CA GLU A 147 -18.68 11.75 -27.66
C GLU A 147 -17.66 11.73 -26.52
N LYS A 148 -16.46 11.34 -26.86
CA LYS A 148 -15.32 11.23 -25.93
C LYS A 148 -14.68 12.60 -25.71
N VAL A 149 -14.46 12.99 -24.48
CA VAL A 149 -13.67 14.17 -24.08
C VAL A 149 -12.31 13.71 -23.58
N THR A 150 -11.22 14.24 -24.10
CA THR A 150 -9.86 13.82 -23.79
C THR A 150 -9.00 15.00 -23.34
N ILE A 151 -8.22 14.77 -22.28
CA ILE A 151 -7.22 15.72 -21.77
C ILE A 151 -5.87 15.02 -21.61
N LEU A 152 -4.81 15.82 -21.53
CA LEU A 152 -3.50 15.37 -21.08
C LEU A 152 -3.25 15.92 -19.68
N ALA A 153 -2.76 15.09 -18.79
CA ALA A 153 -2.40 15.49 -17.44
C ALA A 153 -1.16 14.75 -16.96
N THR A 154 -0.37 15.42 -16.14
CA THR A 154 0.82 14.88 -15.49
C THR A 154 0.61 14.99 -13.99
N PRO A 155 0.71 13.91 -13.19
CA PRO A 155 0.60 14.00 -11.75
C PRO A 155 1.83 14.68 -11.14
N ALA A 156 1.75 15.07 -9.88
CA ALA A 156 2.91 15.53 -9.14
C ALA A 156 3.98 14.43 -9.06
N LYS A 157 5.26 14.82 -9.19
CA LYS A 157 6.38 13.93 -8.88
C LYS A 157 6.49 13.73 -7.37
N GLU A 158 7.02 12.58 -6.95
CA GLU A 158 7.36 12.37 -5.56
C GLU A 158 8.35 13.44 -5.03
N ASP A 159 9.32 13.82 -5.86
CA ASP A 159 10.31 14.85 -5.53
C ASP A 159 9.74 16.28 -5.53
N ALA A 160 8.58 16.50 -6.15
CA ALA A 160 7.88 17.78 -6.18
C ALA A 160 6.90 17.94 -5.00
N ILE A 161 6.62 16.87 -4.29
CA ILE A 161 5.94 16.97 -3.01
C ILE A 161 7.00 17.48 -2.03
N ASP A 162 7.06 18.79 -1.89
CA ASP A 162 7.94 19.44 -0.93
C ASP A 162 7.48 19.03 0.47
N LEU A 163 8.19 18.06 1.04
CA LEU A 163 7.94 17.58 2.40
C LEU A 163 8.17 18.70 3.44
N ASP A 164 8.78 19.81 3.03
CA ASP A 164 8.98 21.00 3.86
C ASP A 164 7.76 21.94 3.81
N ILE A 165 6.84 21.81 2.82
CA ILE A 165 5.54 22.53 2.78
C ILE A 165 4.48 21.76 3.59
N ILE A 166 4.81 21.39 4.79
CA ILE A 166 3.84 20.73 5.62
C ILE A 166 3.31 21.72 6.62
N VAL A 167 2.02 21.84 6.62
CA VAL A 167 1.28 22.57 7.63
C VAL A 167 1.91 22.30 9.00
N GLU A 168 2.50 23.32 9.60
CA GLU A 168 3.12 23.28 10.94
C GLU A 168 4.41 22.44 11.09
N ASN A 169 5.19 22.20 10.03
CA ASN A 169 6.43 21.41 10.09
C ASN A 169 6.28 20.00 10.71
N LYS A 170 5.11 19.40 10.59
CA LYS A 170 4.87 18.01 11.05
C LYS A 170 5.48 17.03 10.06
N LEU A 171 6.07 15.96 10.56
CA LEU A 171 6.66 14.91 9.73
C LEU A 171 5.55 14.06 9.08
N PRO A 172 5.38 14.11 7.74
CA PRO A 172 4.30 13.40 7.03
C PRO A 172 4.76 12.01 6.64
N ILE A 173 5.09 11.17 7.59
CA ILE A 173 5.26 9.75 7.36
C ILE A 173 4.09 8.99 7.95
N ALA A 174 3.57 8.07 7.17
CA ALA A 174 2.62 7.06 7.61
C ALA A 174 3.37 5.81 8.04
N ASP A 175 2.72 4.99 8.85
CA ASP A 175 3.23 3.68 9.26
C ASP A 175 4.66 3.81 9.83
N PRO A 176 4.87 4.73 10.81
CA PRO A 176 6.20 5.12 11.26
C PRO A 176 6.82 4.09 12.19
N PHE A 177 8.14 3.94 12.06
CA PHE A 177 8.98 3.15 12.95
C PHE A 177 10.18 3.99 13.43
N VAL A 178 10.63 3.80 14.67
CA VAL A 178 11.82 4.45 15.23
C VAL A 178 12.80 3.43 15.75
N LEU A 179 14.04 3.50 15.28
CA LEU A 179 15.19 2.82 15.85
C LEU A 179 16.01 3.81 16.70
N TYR A 180 16.35 3.43 17.94
CA TYR A 180 17.40 4.10 18.71
C TYR A 180 18.72 3.33 18.57
N TYR A 181 19.75 3.99 18.08
CA TYR A 181 21.08 3.39 17.90
C TYR A 181 22.19 4.46 17.93
N GLY A 182 23.29 4.16 18.61
CA GLY A 182 24.47 5.04 18.62
C GLY A 182 24.20 6.46 19.14
N GLY A 183 23.25 6.64 20.08
CA GLY A 183 22.91 7.95 20.63
C GLY A 183 22.00 8.81 19.74
N LYS A 184 21.43 8.23 18.68
CA LYS A 184 20.52 8.89 17.76
C LYS A 184 19.25 8.05 17.56
N TYR A 185 18.17 8.72 17.16
CA TYR A 185 16.91 8.13 16.74
C TYR A 185 16.79 8.22 15.22
N TYR A 186 16.37 7.15 14.59
CA TYR A 186 16.18 7.03 13.15
C TYR A 186 14.73 6.68 12.86
N ALA A 187 13.99 7.57 12.18
CA ALA A 187 12.61 7.36 11.83
C ALA A 187 12.45 7.00 10.36
N TYR A 188 11.63 5.99 10.09
CA TYR A 188 11.27 5.51 8.76
C TYR A 188 9.75 5.46 8.63
N GLY A 189 9.23 5.43 7.42
CA GLY A 189 7.80 5.29 7.18
C GLY A 189 7.49 5.05 5.71
N THR A 190 6.24 4.77 5.45
CA THR A 190 5.68 4.50 4.11
C THR A 190 6.00 5.59 3.11
N ARG A 191 6.42 5.17 1.90
CA ARG A 191 6.70 6.00 0.74
C ARG A 191 6.23 5.31 -0.54
N VAL A 192 6.15 6.08 -1.61
CA VAL A 192 5.82 5.55 -2.93
C VAL A 192 7.02 4.87 -3.58
N ASN A 193 8.22 5.42 -3.37
CA ASN A 193 9.41 5.08 -4.15
C ASN A 193 10.66 4.94 -3.25
N GLY A 194 10.84 3.76 -2.63
CA GLY A 194 11.91 3.51 -1.66
C GLY A 194 11.61 4.11 -0.29
N PHE A 195 12.62 4.21 0.58
CA PHE A 195 12.47 4.75 1.92
C PHE A 195 13.48 5.86 2.21
N GLU A 196 13.03 6.90 2.86
CA GLU A 196 13.85 7.94 3.47
C GLU A 196 14.12 7.59 4.93
N VAL A 197 15.10 8.25 5.52
CA VAL A 197 15.36 8.20 6.95
C VAL A 197 15.46 9.60 7.52
N TYR A 198 14.84 9.81 8.67
CA TYR A 198 14.89 11.04 9.44
C TYR A 198 15.64 10.78 10.74
N ILE A 199 16.54 11.70 11.11
CA ILE A 199 17.49 11.53 12.19
C ILE A 199 17.25 12.60 13.25
N SER A 200 17.19 12.17 14.52
CA SER A 200 17.06 13.06 15.68
C SER A 200 18.00 12.64 16.80
N LYS A 201 18.37 13.61 17.66
CA LYS A 201 19.08 13.34 18.91
C LYS A 201 18.18 13.50 20.15
N ASP A 202 17.01 14.13 19.97
CA ASP A 202 16.15 14.58 21.08
C ASP A 202 14.67 14.23 20.90
N LEU A 203 14.29 13.52 19.83
CA LEU A 203 12.91 13.17 19.44
C LEU A 203 12.03 14.38 19.08
N LYS A 204 12.54 15.60 19.18
CA LYS A 204 11.80 16.85 18.94
C LYS A 204 12.17 17.45 17.59
N HIS A 205 13.45 17.36 17.24
CA HIS A 205 13.99 17.97 16.03
C HIS A 205 14.54 16.87 15.13
N TRP A 206 13.92 16.69 13.96
CA TRP A 206 14.27 15.70 12.99
C TRP A 206 14.81 16.33 11.72
N LYS A 207 15.82 15.73 11.14
CA LYS A 207 16.38 16.12 9.85
C LYS A 207 16.33 14.94 8.90
N ARG A 208 15.81 15.16 7.69
CA ARG A 208 15.88 14.16 6.62
C ARG A 208 17.33 13.93 6.21
N ASN A 209 17.72 12.69 6.02
CA ASN A 209 19.00 12.35 5.40
C ASN A 209 18.99 12.72 3.92
N GLU A 210 20.13 13.11 3.36
CA GLU A 210 20.25 13.52 1.96
C GLU A 210 20.03 12.36 0.98
N THR A 211 20.39 11.15 1.41
CA THR A 211 20.24 9.93 0.61
C THR A 211 19.11 9.05 1.15
N LYS A 212 18.43 8.33 0.25
CA LYS A 212 17.41 7.35 0.66
C LYS A 212 18.05 6.21 1.46
N ALA A 213 17.36 5.75 2.48
CA ALA A 213 17.74 4.54 3.21
C ALA A 213 17.64 3.30 2.29
N LEU A 214 16.59 3.21 1.46
CA LEU A 214 16.45 2.19 0.43
C LEU A 214 15.96 2.83 -0.85
N SER A 215 16.69 2.65 -1.94
CA SER A 215 16.29 3.04 -3.30
C SER A 215 15.67 1.84 -4.04
N PRO A 216 14.73 2.07 -4.98
CA PRO A 216 14.07 0.99 -5.72
C PRO A 216 15.03 0.08 -6.47
N GLU A 217 16.13 0.62 -7.01
CA GLU A 217 17.17 -0.15 -7.70
C GLU A 217 17.88 -1.16 -6.80
N ASN A 218 17.81 -0.99 -5.49
CA ASN A 218 18.37 -1.88 -4.48
C ASN A 218 17.37 -2.87 -3.89
N SER A 219 16.14 -2.91 -4.42
CA SER A 219 15.01 -3.69 -3.93
C SER A 219 14.43 -4.59 -5.01
N TRP A 220 13.66 -5.59 -4.58
CA TRP A 220 12.64 -6.24 -5.40
C TRP A 220 11.39 -5.34 -5.42
N GLY A 221 10.60 -5.42 -6.48
CA GLY A 221 9.39 -4.62 -6.63
C GLY A 221 9.67 -3.21 -7.10
N THR A 222 8.60 -2.47 -7.40
CA THR A 222 8.71 -1.18 -8.09
C THR A 222 7.85 -0.09 -7.48
N ARG A 223 6.90 -0.42 -6.59
CA ARG A 223 5.90 0.53 -6.08
C ARG A 223 5.40 0.13 -4.70
N TRP A 224 4.77 1.08 -3.99
CA TRP A 224 4.09 0.83 -2.71
C TRP A 224 5.06 0.32 -1.64
N TYR A 225 6.07 1.12 -1.36
CA TYR A 225 7.02 0.85 -0.30
C TYR A 225 6.37 1.21 1.05
N TRP A 226 5.86 0.19 1.76
CA TRP A 226 5.05 0.37 2.95
C TRP A 226 5.68 -0.20 4.20
N ALA A 227 5.34 0.44 5.35
CA ALA A 227 5.59 -0.02 6.72
C ALA A 227 7.02 -0.58 6.93
N PRO A 228 8.06 0.23 6.75
CA PRO A 228 9.44 -0.19 6.99
C PRO A 228 9.74 -0.27 8.48
N GLU A 229 10.37 -1.35 8.93
CA GLU A 229 10.92 -1.50 10.27
C GLU A 229 12.40 -1.87 10.19
N VAL A 230 13.26 -1.22 10.98
CA VAL A 230 14.71 -1.40 10.95
C VAL A 230 15.23 -1.91 12.29
N TYR A 231 15.97 -3.00 12.25
CA TYR A 231 16.52 -3.65 13.43
C TYR A 231 18.02 -3.88 13.31
N TYR A 232 18.75 -3.62 14.38
CA TYR A 232 20.16 -4.02 14.47
C TYR A 232 20.28 -5.44 15.01
N VAL A 233 20.75 -6.37 14.18
CA VAL A 233 20.98 -7.76 14.55
C VAL A 233 22.42 -7.92 14.98
N LYS A 234 22.68 -7.89 16.30
CA LYS A 234 24.01 -7.89 16.89
C LYS A 234 24.85 -9.11 16.45
N SER A 235 24.25 -10.30 16.39
CA SER A 235 24.93 -11.53 15.97
C SER A 235 25.43 -11.50 14.53
N LYS A 236 24.81 -10.68 13.67
CA LYS A 236 25.18 -10.49 12.26
C LYS A 236 25.99 -9.20 12.02
N ASN A 237 26.04 -8.31 13.00
CA ASN A 237 26.62 -6.97 12.90
C ASN A 237 26.07 -6.15 11.72
N LEU A 238 24.76 -6.28 11.45
CA LEU A 238 24.04 -5.66 10.34
C LEU A 238 22.72 -5.09 10.79
N PHE A 239 22.25 -4.07 10.07
CA PHE A 239 20.89 -3.58 10.13
C PHE A 239 20.06 -4.32 9.10
N TYR A 240 18.87 -4.75 9.51
CA TYR A 240 17.87 -5.41 8.68
C TYR A 240 16.66 -4.49 8.56
N LEU A 241 16.29 -4.15 7.34
CA LEU A 241 15.10 -3.41 7.01
C LEU A 241 14.06 -4.39 6.47
N PHE A 242 13.01 -4.64 7.25
CA PHE A 242 11.84 -5.40 6.83
C PHE A 242 10.80 -4.43 6.31
N TYR A 243 10.14 -4.75 5.20
CA TYR A 243 9.20 -3.83 4.55
C TYR A 243 8.26 -4.56 3.60
N SER A 244 7.25 -3.84 3.13
CA SER A 244 6.36 -4.31 2.06
C SER A 244 6.61 -3.52 0.78
N VAL A 245 6.59 -4.20 -0.36
CA VAL A 245 6.63 -3.60 -1.69
C VAL A 245 5.79 -4.46 -2.65
N ASP A 246 5.00 -3.84 -3.54
CA ASP A 246 4.07 -4.56 -4.42
C ASP A 246 3.21 -5.60 -3.66
N GLU A 247 2.79 -5.27 -2.43
CA GLU A 247 2.07 -6.16 -1.49
C GLU A 247 2.80 -7.47 -1.18
N HIS A 248 4.12 -7.47 -1.17
CA HIS A 248 4.95 -8.60 -0.73
C HIS A 248 5.93 -8.15 0.34
N ILE A 249 6.17 -9.02 1.31
CA ILE A 249 7.12 -8.76 2.38
C ILE A 249 8.54 -9.04 1.91
N CYS A 250 9.44 -8.10 2.20
CA CYS A 250 10.84 -8.12 1.78
C CYS A 250 11.77 -7.79 2.94
N VAL A 251 13.05 -8.10 2.77
CA VAL A 251 14.13 -7.73 3.68
C VAL A 251 15.36 -7.26 2.92
N ALA A 252 15.96 -6.16 3.36
CA ALA A 252 17.21 -5.62 2.87
C ALA A 252 18.19 -5.37 4.04
N THR A 253 19.47 -5.31 3.77
CA THR A 253 20.50 -5.16 4.82
C THR A 253 21.41 -3.97 4.56
N SER A 254 21.98 -3.40 5.63
CA SER A 254 22.98 -2.34 5.58
C SER A 254 23.94 -2.44 6.77
N ILE A 255 25.12 -1.85 6.63
CA ILE A 255 26.05 -1.65 7.75
C ILE A 255 25.75 -0.39 8.56
N SER A 256 24.82 0.45 8.07
CA SER A 256 24.42 1.72 8.69
C SER A 256 22.90 1.79 8.82
N PRO A 257 22.34 2.38 9.90
CA PRO A 257 20.92 2.64 9.98
C PRO A 257 20.44 3.69 8.95
N GLU A 258 21.33 4.50 8.44
CA GLU A 258 21.03 5.50 7.39
C GLU A 258 20.91 4.86 6.00
N GLY A 259 21.31 3.59 5.85
CA GLY A 259 21.44 2.91 4.57
C GLY A 259 22.82 3.15 3.92
N PRO A 260 22.99 2.93 2.60
CA PRO A 260 21.96 2.33 1.76
C PRO A 260 21.68 0.88 2.15
N PHE A 261 20.40 0.55 2.27
CA PHE A 261 19.98 -0.83 2.38
C PHE A 261 19.95 -1.48 1.00
N VAL A 262 20.39 -2.73 0.93
CA VAL A 262 20.45 -3.50 -0.31
C VAL A 262 19.83 -4.87 -0.09
N GLN A 263 18.98 -5.27 -0.98
CA GLN A 263 18.47 -6.62 -1.07
C GLN A 263 19.37 -7.41 -2.04
N ASN A 264 20.26 -8.21 -1.50
CA ASN A 264 21.27 -8.95 -2.29
C ASN A 264 20.60 -9.91 -3.29
N GLU A 265 19.61 -10.67 -2.83
CA GLU A 265 18.75 -11.46 -3.70
C GLU A 265 17.39 -10.75 -3.79
N LYS A 266 17.12 -10.12 -4.93
CA LYS A 266 15.89 -9.38 -5.16
C LYS A 266 14.70 -10.33 -5.29
N LYS A 267 14.14 -10.73 -4.14
CA LYS A 267 12.97 -11.60 -4.03
C LYS A 267 12.20 -11.31 -2.75
N PRO A 268 10.89 -11.54 -2.69
CA PRO A 268 10.16 -11.45 -1.44
C PRO A 268 10.54 -12.60 -0.49
N ILE A 269 10.32 -12.38 0.82
CA ILE A 269 10.50 -13.40 1.88
C ILE A 269 9.59 -14.60 1.62
N VAL A 270 8.35 -14.33 1.13
CA VAL A 270 7.38 -15.34 0.71
C VAL A 270 6.97 -15.06 -0.73
N ALA A 271 7.55 -15.80 -1.69
CA ALA A 271 7.47 -15.47 -3.12
C ALA A 271 6.06 -15.60 -3.74
N ASN A 272 5.25 -16.53 -3.26
CA ASN A 272 3.97 -16.89 -3.90
C ASN A 272 2.75 -16.44 -3.11
N GLU A 273 2.92 -15.47 -2.22
CA GLU A 273 1.86 -14.99 -1.36
C GLU A 273 2.01 -13.49 -1.11
N LYS A 274 0.90 -12.78 -1.25
CA LYS A 274 0.82 -11.38 -0.85
C LYS A 274 0.76 -11.26 0.66
N GLY A 275 1.49 -10.30 1.20
CA GLY A 275 1.50 -9.96 2.61
C GLY A 275 2.12 -8.57 2.81
N ILE A 276 1.75 -7.92 3.91
CA ILE A 276 2.20 -6.58 4.25
C ILE A 276 2.57 -6.48 5.73
N ASP A 277 3.12 -5.35 6.14
CA ASP A 277 3.29 -4.92 7.53
C ASP A 277 4.08 -5.92 8.37
N THR A 278 5.36 -5.95 8.11
CA THR A 278 6.27 -6.84 8.82
C THR A 278 6.72 -6.26 10.16
N SER A 279 6.83 -7.10 11.18
CA SER A 279 7.51 -6.80 12.45
C SER A 279 8.41 -7.96 12.84
N PHE A 280 9.67 -7.65 13.15
CA PHE A 280 10.69 -8.64 13.46
C PHE A 280 10.99 -8.66 14.95
N PHE A 281 11.19 -9.85 15.50
CA PHE A 281 11.50 -10.04 16.92
C PHE A 281 12.47 -11.20 17.09
N ILE A 282 13.45 -11.04 17.99
CA ILE A 282 14.32 -12.13 18.44
C ILE A 282 13.99 -12.39 19.90
N ASP A 283 13.61 -13.62 20.22
CA ASP A 283 13.32 -14.01 21.60
C ASP A 283 14.60 -14.21 22.43
N ASP A 284 14.46 -14.36 23.74
CA ASP A 284 15.57 -14.50 24.69
C ASP A 284 16.43 -15.76 24.41
N ASP A 285 15.84 -16.78 23.81
CA ASP A 285 16.54 -18.01 23.39
C ASP A 285 17.29 -17.87 22.05
N GLY A 286 17.16 -16.69 21.40
CA GLY A 286 17.78 -16.38 20.11
C GLY A 286 16.92 -16.76 18.91
N THR A 287 15.73 -17.32 19.08
CA THR A 287 14.83 -17.67 17.98
C THR A 287 14.26 -16.41 17.33
N PRO A 288 14.46 -16.22 16.01
CA PRO A 288 13.94 -15.06 15.29
C PRO A 288 12.52 -15.34 14.78
N TYR A 289 11.62 -14.40 14.99
CA TYR A 289 10.24 -14.43 14.52
C TYR A 289 9.95 -13.26 13.59
N LEU A 290 9.11 -13.51 12.56
CA LEU A 290 8.53 -12.48 11.71
C LEU A 290 7.01 -12.52 11.84
N TYR A 291 6.44 -11.39 12.26
CA TYR A 291 5.01 -11.16 12.21
C TYR A 291 4.69 -10.41 10.93
N TYR A 292 3.57 -10.74 10.30
CA TYR A 292 3.13 -10.02 9.11
C TYR A 292 1.64 -10.24 8.85
N VAL A 293 1.07 -9.39 8.02
CA VAL A 293 -0.33 -9.47 7.62
C VAL A 293 -0.47 -10.32 6.38
N ARG A 294 -1.43 -11.26 6.41
CA ARG A 294 -1.87 -12.05 5.26
C ARG A 294 -3.32 -11.74 4.93
N PHE A 295 -3.66 -11.74 3.65
CA PHE A 295 -5.02 -11.52 3.15
C PHE A 295 -5.81 -12.83 3.10
N THR A 296 -6.24 -13.36 4.24
CA THR A 296 -6.91 -14.66 4.35
C THR A 296 -8.40 -14.58 4.66
N ASP A 297 -8.80 -13.71 5.59
CA ASP A 297 -10.20 -13.33 5.90
C ASP A 297 -10.21 -11.84 6.26
N GLY A 298 -9.99 -10.98 5.28
CA GLY A 298 -9.51 -9.63 5.48
C GLY A 298 -8.03 -9.64 5.83
N ASN A 299 -7.56 -8.60 6.49
CA ASN A 299 -6.18 -8.52 7.01
C ASN A 299 -6.09 -9.30 8.32
N VAL A 300 -5.22 -10.28 8.39
CA VAL A 300 -5.01 -11.17 9.54
C VAL A 300 -3.53 -11.24 9.87
N ILE A 301 -3.16 -11.07 11.13
CA ILE A 301 -1.77 -11.14 11.58
C ILE A 301 -1.38 -12.59 11.82
N TRP A 302 -0.26 -12.99 11.23
CA TRP A 302 0.39 -14.28 11.36
C TRP A 302 1.82 -14.10 11.83
N ALA A 303 2.41 -15.14 12.41
CA ALA A 303 3.81 -15.20 12.79
C ALA A 303 4.44 -16.51 12.32
N ALA A 304 5.73 -16.48 12.04
CA ALA A 304 6.54 -17.67 11.78
C ALA A 304 7.96 -17.46 12.30
N GLU A 305 8.64 -18.54 12.63
CA GLU A 305 10.10 -18.49 12.80
C GLU A 305 10.78 -18.15 11.48
N MET A 306 11.86 -17.42 11.56
CA MET A 306 12.71 -17.14 10.40
C MET A 306 13.84 -18.15 10.26
N SER A 307 14.35 -18.26 9.03
CA SER A 307 15.63 -18.91 8.76
C SER A 307 16.79 -18.20 9.45
N ASP A 308 17.90 -18.88 9.64
CA ASP A 308 19.08 -18.34 10.33
C ASP A 308 19.70 -17.11 9.62
N ASP A 309 19.53 -17.01 8.30
CA ASP A 309 19.97 -15.87 7.50
C ASP A 309 18.96 -14.70 7.47
N LEU A 310 17.80 -14.89 8.07
CA LEU A 310 16.70 -13.91 8.16
C LEU A 310 16.13 -13.47 6.81
N THR A 311 16.23 -14.32 5.77
CA THR A 311 15.73 -14.02 4.41
C THR A 311 14.47 -14.78 4.03
N SER A 312 14.07 -15.75 4.84
CA SER A 312 12.86 -16.56 4.64
C SER A 312 12.21 -16.96 5.96
N ILE A 313 10.96 -17.41 5.91
CA ILE A 313 10.27 -18.01 7.06
C ILE A 313 10.34 -19.53 7.01
N LYS A 314 10.31 -20.18 8.17
CA LYS A 314 10.07 -21.62 8.33
C LYS A 314 8.56 -21.85 8.24
N LYS A 315 8.08 -22.26 7.06
CA LYS A 315 6.63 -22.36 6.74
C LYS A 315 5.86 -23.27 7.67
N GLU A 316 6.49 -24.32 8.18
CA GLU A 316 5.92 -25.27 9.13
C GLU A 316 5.59 -24.66 10.50
N THR A 317 6.19 -23.51 10.82
CA THR A 317 5.95 -22.78 12.07
C THR A 317 4.87 -21.69 11.92
N LEU A 318 4.35 -21.50 10.71
CA LEU A 318 3.41 -20.42 10.40
C LEU A 318 2.12 -20.55 11.23
N THR A 319 1.89 -19.58 12.12
CA THR A 319 0.78 -19.60 13.07
C THR A 319 -0.06 -18.33 12.95
N LYS A 320 -1.39 -18.52 12.97
CA LYS A 320 -2.35 -17.42 13.00
C LYS A 320 -2.36 -16.79 14.40
N CYS A 321 -2.08 -15.49 14.49
CA CYS A 321 -2.03 -14.76 15.76
C CYS A 321 -3.33 -14.01 16.06
N ILE A 322 -3.69 -13.03 15.22
CA ILE A 322 -4.82 -12.11 15.45
C ILE A 322 -5.67 -12.01 14.20
N SER A 323 -6.99 -12.09 14.40
CA SER A 323 -7.99 -11.76 13.39
C SER A 323 -9.07 -10.86 13.99
N VAL A 324 -9.88 -10.24 13.14
CA VAL A 324 -11.05 -9.46 13.56
C VAL A 324 -12.04 -10.38 14.27
N THR A 325 -12.38 -10.04 15.52
CA THR A 325 -13.39 -10.74 16.32
C THR A 325 -14.53 -9.83 16.76
N ASP A 326 -14.20 -8.60 17.12
CA ASP A 326 -15.16 -7.66 17.66
C ASP A 326 -15.88 -6.83 16.58
N PRO A 327 -17.18 -6.54 16.76
CA PRO A 327 -17.93 -5.74 15.77
C PRO A 327 -17.32 -4.38 15.48
N TRP A 328 -16.69 -3.74 16.46
CA TRP A 328 -16.08 -2.42 16.31
C TRP A 328 -14.76 -2.44 15.48
N GLU A 329 -14.12 -3.59 15.33
CA GLU A 329 -12.88 -3.77 14.55
C GLU A 329 -13.12 -3.88 13.02
N LYS A 330 -14.37 -3.81 12.55
CA LYS A 330 -14.73 -4.05 11.14
C LYS A 330 -15.71 -3.03 10.59
N LYS A 331 -15.64 -1.79 11.02
CA LYS A 331 -16.61 -0.76 10.61
C LYS A 331 -16.60 -0.51 9.10
N GLN A 332 -15.44 -0.49 8.47
CA GLN A 332 -15.30 -0.28 7.03
C GLN A 332 -14.86 -1.57 6.31
N ALA A 333 -13.94 -2.31 6.91
CA ALA A 333 -13.46 -3.60 6.42
C ALA A 333 -12.94 -4.44 7.59
N LYS A 334 -12.74 -5.77 7.36
CA LYS A 334 -12.10 -6.66 8.32
C LYS A 334 -10.59 -6.44 8.27
N VAL A 335 -10.07 -5.57 9.13
CA VAL A 335 -8.64 -5.22 9.15
C VAL A 335 -8.08 -5.28 10.56
N VAL A 336 -7.05 -6.08 10.73
CA VAL A 336 -6.05 -5.99 11.80
C VAL A 336 -4.68 -6.03 11.15
N GLU A 337 -3.86 -5.00 11.40
CA GLU A 337 -2.60 -4.77 10.68
C GLU A 337 -1.57 -4.03 11.53
N GLY A 338 -0.38 -3.75 10.97
CA GLY A 338 0.68 -3.05 11.67
C GLY A 338 1.10 -3.72 12.97
N PRO A 339 1.43 -5.04 12.98
CA PRO A 339 1.88 -5.71 14.19
C PRO A 339 3.19 -5.12 14.67
N SER A 340 3.37 -5.01 15.99
CA SER A 340 4.65 -4.71 16.60
C SER A 340 4.76 -5.43 17.94
N LEU A 341 5.86 -6.18 18.14
CA LEU A 341 6.02 -7.01 19.32
C LEU A 341 6.90 -6.33 20.37
N LEU A 342 6.45 -6.43 21.63
CA LEU A 342 7.19 -6.03 22.80
C LEU A 342 7.15 -7.18 23.82
N LYS A 343 8.27 -7.43 24.51
CA LYS A 343 8.34 -8.37 25.63
C LYS A 343 8.72 -7.64 26.92
N LYS A 344 7.99 -7.91 27.99
CA LYS A 344 8.34 -7.45 29.36
C LYS A 344 8.19 -8.62 30.32
N GLY A 345 9.30 -9.06 30.91
CA GLY A 345 9.33 -10.29 31.68
C GLY A 345 8.91 -11.49 30.82
N ASN A 346 7.96 -12.28 31.30
CA ASN A 346 7.44 -13.44 30.59
C ASN A 346 6.20 -13.16 29.74
N THR A 347 5.83 -11.89 29.59
CA THR A 347 4.64 -11.50 28.83
C THR A 347 5.03 -10.89 27.51
N TYR A 348 4.44 -11.42 26.44
CA TYR A 348 4.51 -10.87 25.08
C TYR A 348 3.31 -9.96 24.85
N TYR A 349 3.56 -8.81 24.26
CA TYR A 349 2.57 -7.81 23.90
C TYR A 349 2.62 -7.63 22.40
N LEU A 350 1.59 -8.04 21.70
CA LEU A 350 1.41 -7.77 20.29
C LEU A 350 0.53 -6.52 20.16
N ILE A 351 1.16 -5.39 19.86
CA ILE A 351 0.49 -4.12 19.60
C ILE A 351 0.19 -4.09 18.10
N TYR A 352 -1.02 -3.68 17.72
CA TYR A 352 -1.45 -3.67 16.33
C TYR A 352 -2.56 -2.64 16.12
N SER A 353 -3.02 -2.48 14.89
CA SER A 353 -4.11 -1.58 14.54
C SER A 353 -5.34 -2.33 14.08
N ALA A 354 -6.50 -1.78 14.40
CA ALA A 354 -7.78 -2.31 14.00
C ALA A 354 -8.60 -1.26 13.21
N ASN A 355 -9.52 -1.73 12.38
CA ASN A 355 -10.22 -1.03 11.32
C ASN A 355 -9.36 -0.70 10.11
N HIS A 356 -9.96 -0.17 9.03
CA HIS A 356 -9.25 0.26 7.84
C HIS A 356 -8.52 1.58 8.08
N TYR A 357 -7.30 1.74 7.54
CA TYR A 357 -6.49 2.95 7.76
C TYR A 357 -7.17 4.25 7.28
N GLU A 358 -8.13 4.18 6.38
CA GLU A 358 -8.93 5.34 5.94
C GLU A 358 -10.08 5.67 6.88
N SER A 359 -10.39 4.79 7.82
CA SER A 359 -11.44 5.03 8.80
C SER A 359 -10.96 5.99 9.87
N GLN A 360 -11.79 6.97 10.23
CA GLN A 360 -11.53 7.81 11.41
C GLN A 360 -11.51 7.02 12.71
N ASP A 361 -12.07 5.80 12.72
CA ASP A 361 -12.04 4.85 13.83
C ASP A 361 -10.82 3.90 13.81
N TYR A 362 -9.84 4.17 12.93
CA TYR A 362 -8.56 3.47 12.96
C TYR A 362 -7.94 3.63 14.35
N ALA A 363 -7.50 2.53 14.95
CA ALA A 363 -7.21 2.51 16.38
C ALA A 363 -6.03 1.61 16.72
N VAL A 364 -5.28 1.98 17.76
CA VAL A 364 -4.24 1.15 18.37
C VAL A 364 -4.86 0.25 19.43
N VAL A 365 -4.52 -1.01 19.35
CA VAL A 365 -4.97 -2.10 20.22
C VAL A 365 -3.81 -3.02 20.57
N TYR A 366 -3.99 -3.91 21.55
CA TYR A 366 -3.01 -4.96 21.83
C TYR A 366 -3.64 -6.24 22.34
N ALA A 367 -2.85 -7.30 22.24
CA ALA A 367 -3.11 -8.60 22.84
C ALA A 367 -1.87 -9.07 23.60
N THR A 368 -2.06 -9.98 24.55
CA THR A 368 -0.98 -10.57 25.33
C THR A 368 -0.93 -12.07 25.17
N ALA A 369 0.27 -12.65 25.36
CA ALA A 369 0.50 -14.09 25.38
C ALA A 369 1.70 -14.42 26.29
N SER A 370 1.83 -15.72 26.64
CA SER A 370 3.00 -16.26 27.31
C SER A 370 4.04 -16.89 26.36
N SER A 371 3.75 -16.86 25.06
CA SER A 371 4.60 -17.38 23.99
C SER A 371 4.58 -16.43 22.80
N PRO A 372 5.66 -16.32 22.00
CA PRO A 372 5.71 -15.40 20.86
C PRO A 372 4.68 -15.73 19.76
N THR A 373 4.21 -16.95 19.69
CA THR A 373 3.18 -17.36 18.71
C THR A 373 1.77 -17.47 19.31
N GLY A 374 1.59 -17.12 20.59
CA GLY A 374 0.30 -17.19 21.30
C GLY A 374 0.13 -18.47 22.11
N PRO A 375 -1.12 -18.84 22.49
CA PRO A 375 -2.37 -18.16 22.11
C PRO A 375 -2.48 -16.73 22.63
N TRP A 376 -3.01 -15.84 21.79
CA TRP A 376 -3.14 -14.42 22.08
C TRP A 376 -4.50 -14.09 22.71
N THR A 377 -4.47 -13.29 23.77
CA THR A 377 -5.67 -12.74 24.42
C THR A 377 -5.74 -11.25 24.18
N LYS A 378 -6.76 -10.77 23.47
CA LYS A 378 -7.00 -9.34 23.27
C LYS A 378 -7.30 -8.67 24.61
N TYR A 379 -6.72 -7.49 24.81
CA TYR A 379 -6.99 -6.70 26.00
C TYR A 379 -8.45 -6.24 26.03
N SER A 380 -9.16 -6.47 27.13
CA SER A 380 -10.58 -6.14 27.27
C SER A 380 -10.88 -4.65 27.24
N GLY A 381 -9.89 -3.80 27.55
CA GLY A 381 -10.00 -2.33 27.49
C GLY A 381 -9.66 -1.73 26.14
N ASN A 382 -9.40 -2.54 25.10
CA ASN A 382 -9.17 -2.05 23.74
C ASN A 382 -10.33 -1.20 23.23
N PRO A 383 -10.04 -0.21 22.35
CA PRO A 383 -8.72 0.26 21.91
C PRO A 383 -8.01 1.10 22.99
N ILE A 384 -6.67 1.11 22.96
CA ILE A 384 -5.87 1.95 23.87
C ILE A 384 -5.66 3.37 23.34
N LEU A 385 -5.77 3.55 22.02
CA LEU A 385 -5.73 4.85 21.35
C LEU A 385 -6.74 4.86 20.22
N ARG A 386 -7.68 5.81 20.25
CA ARG A 386 -8.72 6.04 19.23
C ARG A 386 -9.23 7.47 19.41
N ARG A 387 -9.87 8.06 18.38
CA ARG A 387 -10.33 9.45 18.35
C ARG A 387 -11.16 9.90 19.59
N ASP A 388 -11.92 9.01 20.18
CA ASP A 388 -12.79 9.28 21.35
C ASP A 388 -12.20 8.83 22.68
N LYS A 389 -11.01 8.25 22.70
CA LYS A 389 -10.25 7.98 23.92
C LYS A 389 -9.54 9.25 24.38
N GLU A 390 -9.38 9.40 25.70
CA GLU A 390 -8.81 10.62 26.30
C GLU A 390 -7.48 11.05 25.66
N ALA A 391 -6.61 10.11 25.32
CA ALA A 391 -5.33 10.39 24.71
C ALA A 391 -5.48 11.13 23.36
N ALA A 392 -6.25 10.57 22.42
CA ALA A 392 -6.45 11.19 21.10
C ALA A 392 -7.39 12.40 21.17
N LYS A 393 -8.47 12.31 21.97
CA LYS A 393 -9.46 13.37 22.13
C LYS A 393 -8.85 14.67 22.66
N SER A 394 -7.95 14.58 23.66
CA SER A 394 -7.32 15.75 24.27
C SER A 394 -6.43 16.56 23.31
N VAL A 395 -5.97 15.93 22.22
CA VAL A 395 -5.13 16.58 21.18
C VAL A 395 -5.82 16.61 19.81
N GLY A 396 -7.10 16.24 19.73
CA GLY A 396 -7.93 16.34 18.52
C GLY A 396 -7.51 15.42 17.38
N LEU A 397 -6.96 14.23 17.67
CA LEU A 397 -6.52 13.28 16.65
C LEU A 397 -7.62 12.32 16.23
N VAL A 398 -7.63 11.98 14.94
CA VAL A 398 -8.50 10.98 14.33
C VAL A 398 -7.67 10.03 13.45
N GLY A 399 -8.18 8.81 13.23
CA GLY A 399 -7.49 7.82 12.41
C GLY A 399 -6.11 7.47 12.94
N THR A 400 -5.99 7.30 14.26
CA THR A 400 -4.74 7.02 14.94
C THR A 400 -4.39 5.54 14.86
N GLY A 401 -3.23 5.20 14.32
CA GLY A 401 -2.82 3.80 14.22
C GLY A 401 -1.47 3.58 13.58
N HIS A 402 -1.21 2.35 13.27
CA HIS A 402 -0.03 1.79 12.65
C HIS A 402 1.26 2.46 13.12
N GLY A 403 1.76 1.98 14.23
CA GLY A 403 2.96 2.48 14.87
C GLY A 403 3.70 1.39 15.62
N ALA A 404 4.81 1.76 16.21
CA ALA A 404 5.69 0.84 16.91
C ALA A 404 6.15 1.40 18.25
N PRO A 405 6.28 0.56 19.29
CA PRO A 405 6.99 0.91 20.52
C PRO A 405 8.49 0.97 20.27
N PHE A 406 9.18 1.86 20.93
CA PHE A 406 10.63 1.90 20.94
C PHE A 406 11.18 2.29 22.33
N ILE A 407 12.42 1.90 22.59
CA ILE A 407 13.10 2.17 23.86
C ILE A 407 13.99 3.40 23.66
N CYS A 408 13.87 4.36 24.56
CA CYS A 408 14.70 5.56 24.60
C CYS A 408 16.05 5.32 25.29
N ALA A 409 16.94 6.31 25.17
CA ALA A 409 18.26 6.30 25.82
C ALA A 409 18.21 6.08 27.33
N ASP A 410 17.16 6.55 28.00
CA ASP A 410 16.92 6.43 29.44
C ASP A 410 16.19 5.15 29.84
N GLY A 411 15.94 4.25 28.87
CA GLY A 411 15.21 2.99 29.10
C GLY A 411 13.69 3.13 29.13
N SER A 412 13.14 4.33 28.97
CA SER A 412 11.69 4.53 28.91
C SER A 412 11.12 4.05 27.58
N TYR A 413 9.85 3.59 27.59
CA TYR A 413 9.13 3.22 26.39
C TYR A 413 8.39 4.42 25.81
N LYS A 414 8.49 4.57 24.51
CA LYS A 414 7.65 5.46 23.72
C LYS A 414 6.96 4.70 22.61
N TYR A 415 5.93 5.32 22.05
CA TYR A 415 5.17 4.79 20.93
C TYR A 415 5.09 5.85 19.85
N ILE A 416 5.56 5.53 18.63
CA ILE A 416 5.36 6.36 17.45
C ILE A 416 4.18 5.79 16.69
N PHE A 417 3.32 6.66 16.15
CA PHE A 417 2.15 6.29 15.37
C PHE A 417 1.80 7.41 14.40
N HIS A 418 0.92 7.15 13.43
CA HIS A 418 0.38 8.21 12.60
C HIS A 418 -1.07 8.56 12.94
N ALA A 419 -1.50 9.73 12.50
CA ALA A 419 -2.89 10.15 12.52
C ALA A 419 -3.27 10.77 11.16
N HIS A 420 -4.56 10.85 10.88
CA HIS A 420 -5.10 11.55 9.71
C HIS A 420 -4.76 13.04 9.74
N ALA A 421 -4.76 13.66 8.56
CA ALA A 421 -4.58 15.11 8.43
C ALA A 421 -5.69 15.89 9.14
N SER A 422 -6.94 15.41 9.08
CA SER A 422 -8.10 16.01 9.73
C SER A 422 -9.26 15.01 9.84
N GLU A 423 -10.39 15.44 10.40
CA GLU A 423 -11.63 14.66 10.44
C GLU A 423 -12.22 14.36 9.05
N ILE A 424 -11.87 15.14 8.04
CA ILE A 424 -12.41 15.01 6.68
C ILE A 424 -11.36 14.59 5.65
N SER A 425 -10.09 14.46 6.04
CA SER A 425 -8.99 14.09 5.14
C SER A 425 -8.06 13.09 5.81
N VAL A 426 -7.83 11.97 5.15
CA VAL A 426 -6.87 10.96 5.58
C VAL A 426 -5.43 11.45 5.41
N GLY A 427 -5.12 11.94 4.23
CA GLY A 427 -3.76 12.36 3.89
C GLY A 427 -3.54 13.87 3.85
N PRO A 428 -2.28 14.31 4.06
CA PRO A 428 -1.13 13.51 4.45
C PRO A 428 -1.25 13.02 5.89
N ARG A 429 -0.98 11.72 6.11
CA ARG A 429 -0.86 11.17 7.47
C ARG A 429 0.41 11.71 8.11
N THR A 430 0.34 12.13 9.35
CA THR A 430 1.47 12.71 10.10
C THR A 430 1.80 11.89 11.32
N SER A 431 3.07 11.86 11.71
CA SER A 431 3.55 11.08 12.83
C SER A 431 3.51 11.82 14.16
N TYR A 432 3.22 11.08 15.19
CA TYR A 432 3.17 11.53 16.59
C TYR A 432 3.94 10.56 17.47
N ILE A 433 4.53 11.09 18.54
CA ILE A 433 5.21 10.28 19.58
C ILE A 433 4.50 10.52 20.89
N SER A 434 4.33 9.45 21.67
CA SER A 434 3.78 9.47 23.00
C SER A 434 4.60 8.61 23.94
N ASN A 435 4.48 8.83 25.25
CA ASN A 435 4.93 7.84 26.22
C ASN A 435 4.01 6.61 26.16
N LEU A 436 4.63 5.45 26.24
CA LEU A 436 3.95 4.18 26.42
C LEU A 436 4.27 3.66 27.81
N ASN A 437 3.25 3.48 28.64
CA ASN A 437 3.41 2.98 29.99
C ASN A 437 2.90 1.55 30.08
N ILE A 438 3.62 0.71 30.79
CA ILE A 438 3.18 -0.65 31.13
C ILE A 438 3.13 -0.70 32.66
N SER A 439 1.93 -0.79 33.24
CA SER A 439 1.74 -0.88 34.67
C SER A 439 2.36 -2.15 35.28
N ASP A 440 2.38 -2.25 36.58
CA ASP A 440 2.85 -3.46 37.30
C ASP A 440 1.95 -4.66 37.02
N GLU A 441 0.65 -4.41 36.74
CA GLU A 441 -0.32 -5.44 36.32
C GLU A 441 -0.19 -5.80 34.81
N GLY A 442 0.75 -5.20 34.10
CA GLY A 442 1.00 -5.47 32.70
C GLY A 442 0.03 -4.78 31.71
N VAL A 443 -0.65 -3.70 32.12
CA VAL A 443 -1.57 -2.96 31.26
C VAL A 443 -0.83 -1.86 30.49
N ILE A 444 -0.95 -1.90 29.17
CA ILE A 444 -0.42 -0.82 28.31
C ILE A 444 -1.38 0.37 28.29
N SER A 445 -0.82 1.57 28.41
CA SER A 445 -1.54 2.83 28.26
C SER A 445 -0.74 3.89 27.49
N ILE A 446 -1.46 4.73 26.76
CA ILE A 446 -0.97 5.91 26.05
C ILE A 446 -1.73 7.12 26.62
N THR A 447 -1.03 8.18 27.00
CA THR A 447 -1.66 9.37 27.61
C THR A 447 -1.61 10.57 26.69
N GLY A 448 -2.74 11.30 26.57
CA GLY A 448 -2.84 12.48 25.70
C GLY A 448 -1.88 13.62 26.02
N LYS A 449 -1.53 13.79 27.29
CA LYS A 449 -0.59 14.82 27.73
C LYS A 449 0.84 14.67 27.22
N THR A 450 1.18 13.49 26.73
CA THR A 450 2.52 13.18 26.22
C THR A 450 2.57 13.00 24.69
N ILE A 451 1.44 13.18 24.00
CA ILE A 451 1.39 13.08 22.54
C ILE A 451 1.95 14.38 21.95
N GLU A 452 3.02 14.25 21.20
CA GLU A 452 3.68 15.34 20.52
C GLU A 452 3.83 15.01 19.02
N PRO A 453 3.58 15.98 18.11
CA PRO A 453 3.87 15.79 16.69
C PRO A 453 5.38 15.69 16.48
N VAL A 454 5.78 14.80 15.59
CA VAL A 454 7.16 14.72 15.08
C VAL A 454 7.37 15.91 14.14
N ARG A 455 8.39 16.74 14.38
CA ARG A 455 8.64 17.97 13.63
C ARG A 455 9.96 17.90 12.88
N ILE A 456 9.96 18.38 11.63
CA ILE A 456 11.17 18.55 10.82
C ILE A 456 11.77 19.94 11.10
N LYS A 457 13.11 20.02 11.09
CA LYS A 457 13.85 21.28 11.08
C LYS A 457 14.10 21.72 9.66
#